data_3703ee111b73e74ba72b8ecb53720502
#
_entry.id   3703ee111b73e74ba72b8ecb53720502
#
_cell.length_a   1.000
_cell.length_b   1.000
_cell.length_c   1.000
_cell.angle_alpha   90.00
_cell.angle_beta   90.00
_cell.angle_gamma   90.00
#
_symmetry.space_group_name_H-M   'P 1'
#
loop_
_entity.id
_entity.type
_entity.pdbx_description
1 polymer ?
#
loop_
_entity_poly.entity_id
_entity_poly.type
_entity_poly.pdbx_seq_one_letter_code
_entity_poly.pdbx_strand_id
1 'polypeptide(L)'
;MMRLFAQLLAVFTLAMATAGLASDQHDSGILVPMDRDALRGELAASEGRVVLVNLWATWCTPCLREIPHLLALEADLPASDFRLLAISMDDAYSEGWVTEFKAKHFPTLVSFINAELDMDTLVSVIDPVWNETLPTSYIFNRDGEVVKKVQGKKPIAFFREQLVAAGL
;
A
#
# COMPACT_ATOMS: atom_id res chain seq x y z
N MET A 1 -6.41 -66.22 41.17
CA MET A 1 -6.72 -65.94 39.76
C MET A 1 -7.34 -64.56 39.69
N MET A 2 -6.54 -63.56 39.42
CA MET A 2 -7.06 -62.15 39.33
C MET A 2 -6.34 -61.47 38.19
N ARG A 3 -7.08 -61.22 37.09
CA ARG A 3 -6.59 -60.58 35.87
C ARG A 3 -6.61 -59.07 36.03
N LEU A 4 -5.43 -58.47 36.08
CA LEU A 4 -5.29 -57.00 35.98
C LEU A 4 -5.45 -56.57 34.53
N PHE A 5 -6.50 -55.80 34.27
CA PHE A 5 -6.65 -55.05 33.01
C PHE A 5 -5.90 -53.71 33.15
N ALA A 6 -4.83 -53.57 32.47
CA ALA A 6 -4.14 -52.29 32.29
C ALA A 6 -4.84 -51.51 31.17
N GLN A 7 -5.50 -50.43 31.52
CA GLN A 7 -6.03 -49.49 30.53
C GLN A 7 -4.93 -48.47 30.15
N LEU A 8 -4.45 -48.54 28.93
CA LEU A 8 -3.61 -47.53 28.32
C LEU A 8 -4.47 -46.36 27.86
N LEU A 9 -4.45 -45.23 28.57
CA LEU A 9 -4.97 -43.96 28.14
C LEU A 9 -3.97 -43.32 27.17
N ALA A 10 -4.30 -43.38 25.88
CA ALA A 10 -3.60 -42.61 24.86
C ALA A 10 -4.07 -41.16 24.91
N VAL A 11 -3.24 -40.27 25.45
CA VAL A 11 -3.51 -38.83 25.41
C VAL A 11 -3.09 -38.32 24.01
N PHE A 12 -4.14 -38.08 23.19
CA PHE A 12 -3.98 -37.47 21.88
C PHE A 12 -3.91 -35.95 22.05
N THR A 13 -2.68 -35.40 22.17
CA THR A 13 -2.48 -33.96 22.17
C THR A 13 -2.65 -33.41 20.78
N LEU A 14 -3.84 -32.83 20.54
CA LEU A 14 -4.13 -32.06 19.31
C LEU A 14 -3.35 -30.74 19.38
N ALA A 15 -2.20 -30.68 18.71
CA ALA A 15 -1.48 -29.42 18.50
C ALA A 15 -2.29 -28.56 17.53
N MET A 16 -3.06 -27.61 18.04
CA MET A 16 -3.64 -26.54 17.23
C MET A 16 -2.50 -25.64 16.75
N ALA A 17 -2.12 -25.79 15.49
CA ALA A 17 -1.33 -24.81 14.79
C ALA A 17 -2.19 -23.54 14.64
N THR A 18 -2.00 -22.56 15.50
CA THR A 18 -2.50 -21.20 15.28
C THR A 18 -1.70 -20.61 14.15
N ALA A 19 -2.23 -20.71 12.93
CA ALA A 19 -1.79 -19.87 11.85
C ALA A 19 -2.05 -18.42 12.27
N GLY A 20 -1.01 -17.73 12.70
CA GLY A 20 -1.05 -16.31 12.96
C GLY A 20 -1.44 -15.61 11.67
N LEU A 21 -2.67 -15.17 11.57
CA LEU A 21 -3.05 -14.13 10.61
C LEU A 21 -2.26 -12.90 11.05
N ALA A 22 -1.15 -12.63 10.35
CA ALA A 22 -0.51 -11.33 10.40
C ALA A 22 -1.58 -10.34 9.91
N SER A 23 -2.30 -9.73 10.85
CA SER A 23 -3.16 -8.61 10.55
C SER A 23 -2.24 -7.48 10.11
N ASP A 24 -2.33 -7.12 8.86
CA ASP A 24 -1.73 -5.92 8.25
C ASP A 24 -2.44 -4.69 8.86
N GLN A 25 -2.25 -4.50 10.17
CA GLN A 25 -2.72 -3.32 10.89
C GLN A 25 -1.68 -2.21 10.69
N HIS A 26 -1.65 -1.67 9.49
CA HIS A 26 -1.05 -0.35 9.30
C HIS A 26 -1.93 0.63 10.07
N ASP A 27 -1.44 1.07 11.24
CA ASP A 27 -2.07 2.15 12.00
C ASP A 27 -2.15 3.40 11.10
N SER A 28 -3.38 3.78 10.73
CA SER A 28 -3.64 4.90 9.81
C SER A 28 -3.09 6.26 10.31
N GLY A 29 -2.54 6.30 11.53
CA GLY A 29 -1.94 7.48 12.14
C GLY A 29 -0.50 7.76 11.73
N ILE A 30 0.29 6.74 11.44
CA ILE A 30 1.76 6.86 11.28
C ILE A 30 2.14 6.86 9.80
N LEU A 31 3.05 7.77 9.43
CA LEU A 31 3.77 7.71 8.17
C LEU A 31 4.96 6.76 8.35
N VAL A 32 5.14 5.85 7.40
CA VAL A 32 6.29 4.93 7.40
C VAL A 32 7.30 5.43 6.38
N PRO A 33 8.57 5.66 6.78
CA PRO A 33 9.61 6.02 5.84
C PRO A 33 9.75 4.98 4.74
N MET A 34 9.86 5.43 3.49
CA MET A 34 9.99 4.58 2.31
C MET A 34 11.26 4.95 1.54
N ASP A 35 12.24 4.10 1.57
CA ASP A 35 13.37 4.11 0.66
C ASP A 35 13.14 3.15 -0.52
N ARG A 36 14.12 3.06 -1.43
CA ARG A 36 14.02 2.20 -2.62
C ARG A 36 13.84 0.72 -2.31
N ASP A 37 14.47 0.23 -1.24
CA ASP A 37 14.39 -1.19 -0.88
C ASP A 37 13.04 -1.51 -0.23
N ALA A 38 12.53 -0.60 0.61
CA ALA A 38 11.17 -0.68 1.15
C ALA A 38 10.13 -0.66 0.03
N LEU A 39 10.27 0.23 -0.97
CA LEU A 39 9.35 0.28 -2.10
C LEU A 39 9.36 -1.02 -2.91
N ARG A 40 10.54 -1.60 -3.19
CA ARG A 40 10.63 -2.92 -3.83
C ARG A 40 9.95 -4.01 -3.01
N GLY A 41 10.15 -3.99 -1.69
CA GLY A 41 9.52 -4.94 -0.77
C GLY A 41 7.99 -4.83 -0.78
N GLU A 42 7.44 -3.60 -0.75
CA GLU A 42 5.99 -3.34 -0.78
C GLU A 42 5.37 -3.76 -2.11
N LEU A 43 6.05 -3.54 -3.23
CA LEU A 43 5.61 -3.99 -4.55
C LEU A 43 5.62 -5.53 -4.62
N ALA A 44 6.69 -6.19 -4.19
CA ALA A 44 6.78 -7.65 -4.16
C ALA A 44 5.72 -8.28 -3.24
N ALA A 45 5.47 -7.69 -2.06
CA ALA A 45 4.41 -8.14 -1.15
C ALA A 45 2.99 -7.93 -1.70
N SER A 46 2.87 -7.23 -2.82
CA SER A 46 1.60 -6.94 -3.48
C SER A 46 1.34 -7.81 -4.71
N GLU A 47 2.22 -8.74 -5.05
CA GLU A 47 2.02 -9.68 -6.17
C GLU A 47 0.66 -10.39 -6.07
N GLY A 48 0.02 -10.61 -7.21
CA GLY A 48 -1.32 -11.16 -7.31
C GLY A 48 -2.44 -10.12 -7.19
N ARG A 49 -2.13 -8.88 -6.80
CA ARG A 49 -3.08 -7.75 -6.73
C ARG A 49 -2.78 -6.70 -7.80
N VAL A 50 -3.81 -5.97 -8.21
CA VAL A 50 -3.63 -4.73 -8.96
C VAL A 50 -3.19 -3.65 -7.97
N VAL A 51 -2.09 -2.95 -8.25
CA VAL A 51 -1.55 -1.92 -7.34
C VAL A 51 -1.63 -0.55 -8.00
N LEU A 52 -2.10 0.42 -7.24
CA LEU A 52 -2.04 1.83 -7.59
C LEU A 52 -1.03 2.53 -6.68
N VAL A 53 0.16 2.82 -7.18
CA VAL A 53 1.12 3.71 -6.50
C VAL A 53 0.74 5.14 -6.82
N ASN A 54 0.48 5.97 -5.81
CA ASN A 54 0.15 7.39 -5.97
C ASN A 54 1.17 8.26 -5.25
N LEU A 55 1.85 9.12 -6.01
CA LEU A 55 2.79 10.10 -5.50
C LEU A 55 2.08 11.41 -5.24
N TRP A 56 2.12 11.90 -4.01
CA TRP A 56 1.45 13.12 -3.56
C TRP A 56 2.34 13.96 -2.64
N ALA A 57 1.93 15.19 -2.31
CA ALA A 57 2.57 16.01 -1.30
C ALA A 57 1.57 16.98 -0.67
N THR A 58 1.87 17.48 0.54
CA THR A 58 1.01 18.43 1.27
C THR A 58 0.86 19.76 0.56
N TRP A 59 1.84 20.18 -0.20
CA TRP A 59 1.85 21.40 -1.02
C TRP A 59 1.25 21.22 -2.42
N CYS A 60 0.90 19.99 -2.82
CA CYS A 60 0.36 19.67 -4.14
C CYS A 60 -1.18 19.78 -4.15
N THR A 61 -1.71 20.96 -4.43
CA THR A 61 -3.17 21.19 -4.46
C THR A 61 -3.96 20.20 -5.34
N PRO A 62 -3.53 19.83 -6.57
CA PRO A 62 -4.25 18.82 -7.35
C PRO A 62 -4.21 17.44 -6.71
N CYS A 63 -3.13 17.06 -6.00
CA CYS A 63 -3.04 15.80 -5.25
C CYS A 63 -4.09 15.76 -4.13
N LEU A 64 -4.20 16.84 -3.34
CA LEU A 64 -5.15 16.92 -2.24
C LEU A 64 -6.60 16.81 -2.69
N ARG A 65 -6.90 17.18 -3.92
CA ARG A 65 -8.23 17.00 -4.54
C ARG A 65 -8.46 15.62 -5.11
N GLU A 66 -7.41 14.85 -5.35
CA GLU A 66 -7.46 13.49 -5.90
C GLU A 66 -7.59 12.44 -4.80
N ILE A 67 -6.86 12.59 -3.69
CA ILE A 67 -6.81 11.64 -2.57
C ILE A 67 -8.20 11.16 -2.10
N PRO A 68 -9.22 12.01 -1.86
CA PRO A 68 -10.54 11.54 -1.46
C PRO A 68 -11.18 10.57 -2.46
N HIS A 69 -10.89 10.74 -3.75
CA HIS A 69 -11.40 9.85 -4.80
C HIS A 69 -10.66 8.51 -4.79
N LEU A 70 -9.35 8.51 -4.52
CA LEU A 70 -8.56 7.29 -4.40
C LEU A 70 -8.96 6.49 -3.16
N LEU A 71 -9.22 7.17 -2.04
CA LEU A 71 -9.74 6.53 -0.82
C LEU A 71 -11.13 5.89 -1.03
N ALA A 72 -12.02 6.59 -1.75
CA ALA A 72 -13.32 6.01 -2.10
C ALA A 72 -13.16 4.78 -3.02
N LEU A 73 -12.19 4.82 -3.93
CA LEU A 73 -11.87 3.69 -4.80
C LEU A 73 -11.35 2.50 -4.01
N GLU A 74 -10.44 2.72 -3.06
CA GLU A 74 -9.89 1.69 -2.19
C GLU A 74 -10.98 1.06 -1.31
N ALA A 75 -11.89 1.87 -0.77
CA ALA A 75 -13.00 1.38 0.05
C ALA A 75 -14.02 0.52 -0.72
N ASP A 76 -14.15 0.74 -2.03
CA ASP A 76 -15.07 0.01 -2.91
C ASP A 76 -14.49 -1.34 -3.39
N LEU A 77 -13.18 -1.57 -3.24
CA LEU A 77 -12.48 -2.71 -3.82
C LEU A 77 -11.99 -3.69 -2.74
N PRO A 78 -12.04 -5.02 -3.00
CA PRO A 78 -11.50 -6.00 -2.06
C PRO A 78 -9.98 -5.84 -1.89
N ALA A 79 -9.50 -5.84 -0.65
CA ALA A 79 -8.06 -5.78 -0.35
C ALA A 79 -7.27 -7.00 -0.87
N SER A 80 -7.95 -8.10 -1.20
CA SER A 80 -7.36 -9.27 -1.87
C SER A 80 -7.02 -9.00 -3.34
N ASP A 81 -7.67 -8.03 -3.98
CA ASP A 81 -7.56 -7.77 -5.41
C ASP A 81 -6.87 -6.45 -5.74
N PHE A 82 -6.94 -5.49 -4.83
CA PHE A 82 -6.44 -4.13 -5.03
C PHE A 82 -5.63 -3.64 -3.84
N ARG A 83 -4.64 -2.81 -4.11
CA ARG A 83 -3.86 -2.09 -3.10
C ARG A 83 -3.57 -0.67 -3.55
N LEU A 84 -3.84 0.30 -2.69
CA LEU A 84 -3.35 1.67 -2.84
C LEU A 84 -2.04 1.83 -2.05
N LEU A 85 -0.96 2.23 -2.72
CA LEU A 85 0.29 2.66 -2.12
C LEU A 85 0.43 4.17 -2.30
N ALA A 86 -0.02 4.93 -1.33
CA ALA A 86 0.15 6.38 -1.32
C ALA A 86 1.52 6.73 -0.71
N ILE A 87 2.32 7.53 -1.41
CA ILE A 87 3.65 7.95 -0.97
C ILE A 87 3.71 9.47 -0.98
N SER A 88 3.92 10.07 0.20
CA SER A 88 4.21 11.49 0.28
C SER A 88 5.62 11.76 -0.23
N MET A 89 5.71 12.71 -1.13
CA MET A 89 6.96 13.23 -1.68
C MET A 89 7.41 14.51 -0.95
N ASP A 90 6.81 14.78 0.22
CA ASP A 90 7.35 15.78 1.15
C ASP A 90 8.72 15.32 1.66
N ASP A 91 9.53 16.28 2.06
CA ASP A 91 10.85 16.03 2.64
C ASP A 91 10.73 15.15 3.90
N ALA A 92 11.63 14.18 4.07
CA ALA A 92 11.65 13.28 5.23
C ALA A 92 11.73 14.03 6.58
N TYR A 93 12.37 15.22 6.61
CA TYR A 93 12.40 16.05 7.80
C TYR A 93 11.05 16.68 8.16
N SER A 94 10.09 16.65 7.25
CA SER A 94 8.72 17.13 7.44
C SER A 94 7.75 16.07 7.95
N GLU A 95 8.20 14.87 8.32
CA GLU A 95 7.36 13.74 8.73
C GLU A 95 6.30 14.14 9.77
N GLY A 96 6.68 14.85 10.81
CA GLY A 96 5.75 15.30 11.86
C GLY A 96 4.64 16.21 11.31
N TRP A 97 5.00 17.16 10.45
CA TRP A 97 4.04 18.03 9.79
C TRP A 97 3.11 17.25 8.85
N VAL A 98 3.66 16.35 8.04
CA VAL A 98 2.86 15.53 7.10
C VAL A 98 1.91 14.61 7.86
N THR A 99 2.35 14.05 8.99
CA THR A 99 1.53 13.23 9.89
C THR A 99 0.33 14.00 10.42
N GLU A 100 0.55 15.21 10.97
CA GLU A 100 -0.52 16.07 11.46
C GLU A 100 -1.47 16.51 10.35
N PHE A 101 -0.92 16.90 9.21
CA PHE A 101 -1.70 17.27 8.02
C PHE A 101 -2.59 16.13 7.56
N LYS A 102 -2.03 14.92 7.42
CA LYS A 102 -2.74 13.71 7.03
C LYS A 102 -3.85 13.38 8.03
N ALA A 103 -3.55 13.38 9.33
CA ALA A 103 -4.53 13.10 10.38
C ALA A 103 -5.72 14.07 10.33
N LYS A 104 -5.47 15.34 10.01
CA LYS A 104 -6.49 16.36 9.92
C LYS A 104 -7.34 16.28 8.66
N HIS A 105 -6.74 16.01 7.51
CA HIS A 105 -7.39 16.14 6.21
C HIS A 105 -7.78 14.79 5.58
N PHE A 106 -7.03 13.72 5.87
CA PHE A 106 -7.18 12.39 5.30
C PHE A 106 -6.96 11.31 6.38
N PRO A 107 -7.79 11.25 7.43
CA PRO A 107 -7.55 10.40 8.60
C PRO A 107 -7.50 8.90 8.27
N THR A 108 -8.13 8.47 7.18
CA THR A 108 -8.16 7.08 6.73
C THR A 108 -7.06 6.75 5.71
N LEU A 109 -6.30 7.76 5.25
CA LEU A 109 -5.22 7.53 4.31
C LEU A 109 -4.08 6.77 4.98
N VAL A 110 -3.76 5.58 4.51
CA VAL A 110 -2.49 4.92 4.79
C VAL A 110 -1.46 5.45 3.79
N SER A 111 -0.39 6.08 4.29
CA SER A 111 0.62 6.67 3.42
C SER A 111 2.01 6.41 3.97
N PHE A 112 2.95 6.29 3.04
CA PHE A 112 4.38 6.34 3.30
C PHE A 112 4.90 7.76 3.07
N ILE A 113 6.14 8.03 3.52
CA ILE A 113 6.86 9.26 3.22
C ILE A 113 8.21 8.92 2.59
N ASN A 114 8.56 9.66 1.55
CA ASN A 114 9.87 9.52 0.90
C ASN A 114 11.01 9.69 1.92
N ALA A 115 11.90 8.69 2.00
CA ALA A 115 13.06 8.68 2.87
C ALA A 115 14.39 8.91 2.12
N GLU A 116 14.33 9.07 0.80
CA GLU A 116 15.50 9.42 -0.01
C GLU A 116 15.74 10.93 0.02
N LEU A 117 16.97 11.35 -0.26
CA LEU A 117 17.30 12.79 -0.30
C LEU A 117 16.58 13.52 -1.44
N ASP A 118 16.46 12.84 -2.59
CA ASP A 118 15.81 13.38 -3.78
C ASP A 118 14.61 12.52 -4.14
N MET A 119 13.51 13.15 -4.55
CA MET A 119 12.25 12.47 -4.89
C MET A 119 12.42 11.49 -6.05
N ASP A 120 13.19 11.83 -7.06
CA ASP A 120 13.45 11.01 -8.23
C ASP A 120 14.23 9.74 -7.89
N THR A 121 15.08 9.78 -6.86
CA THR A 121 15.83 8.61 -6.37
C THR A 121 14.88 7.48 -5.94
N LEU A 122 13.85 7.79 -5.16
CA LEU A 122 12.83 6.80 -4.78
C LEU A 122 12.08 6.27 -5.99
N VAL A 123 11.60 7.19 -6.85
CA VAL A 123 10.74 6.84 -7.99
C VAL A 123 11.52 6.10 -9.09
N SER A 124 12.85 6.23 -9.12
CA SER A 124 13.70 5.53 -10.09
C SER A 124 13.56 4.01 -10.10
N VAL A 125 13.05 3.42 -9.00
CA VAL A 125 12.68 2.00 -8.90
C VAL A 125 11.60 1.61 -9.90
N ILE A 126 10.69 2.54 -10.19
CA ILE A 126 9.51 2.34 -11.05
C ILE A 126 9.76 3.01 -12.42
N ASP A 127 10.27 4.23 -12.39
CA ASP A 127 10.39 5.12 -13.57
C ASP A 127 11.66 5.97 -13.49
N PRO A 128 12.77 5.51 -14.07
CA PRO A 128 14.05 6.22 -14.02
C PRO A 128 14.06 7.56 -14.76
N VAL A 129 13.01 7.86 -15.53
CA VAL A 129 12.87 9.12 -16.30
C VAL A 129 11.70 9.97 -15.80
N TRP A 130 11.27 9.75 -14.55
CA TRP A 130 10.23 10.57 -13.94
C TRP A 130 10.69 12.05 -13.86
N ASN A 131 9.76 12.95 -14.07
CA ASN A 131 10.02 14.39 -14.16
C ASN A 131 9.46 15.19 -12.98
N GLU A 132 9.33 14.56 -11.82
CA GLU A 132 8.86 15.16 -10.55
C GLU A 132 7.47 15.83 -10.61
N THR A 133 6.70 15.54 -11.66
CA THR A 133 5.32 16.06 -11.77
C THR A 133 4.41 15.38 -10.75
N LEU A 134 3.65 16.14 -9.97
CA LEU A 134 2.65 15.63 -9.02
C LEU A 134 1.23 16.12 -9.38
N PRO A 135 0.18 15.29 -9.14
CA PRO A 135 0.28 13.88 -8.79
C PRO A 135 0.79 13.05 -9.96
N THR A 136 1.53 12.00 -9.64
CA THR A 136 1.81 10.91 -10.58
C THR A 136 1.33 9.61 -9.97
N SER A 137 0.64 8.80 -10.78
CA SER A 137 0.22 7.46 -10.38
C SER A 137 0.79 6.43 -11.35
N TYR A 138 1.19 5.27 -10.80
CA TYR A 138 1.58 4.09 -11.56
C TYR A 138 0.62 2.96 -11.24
N ILE A 139 0.10 2.30 -12.27
CA ILE A 139 -0.77 1.14 -12.12
C ILE A 139 0.02 -0.09 -12.52
N PHE A 140 0.05 -1.06 -11.61
CA PHE A 140 0.67 -2.35 -11.80
C PHE A 140 -0.41 -3.41 -11.98
N ASN A 141 -0.18 -4.34 -12.91
CA ASN A 141 -0.99 -5.53 -13.05
C ASN A 141 -0.68 -6.55 -11.93
N ARG A 142 -1.37 -7.69 -11.93
CA ARG A 142 -1.18 -8.75 -10.94
C ARG A 142 0.19 -9.44 -11.00
N ASP A 143 0.91 -9.29 -12.12
CA ASP A 143 2.25 -9.83 -12.34
C ASP A 143 3.36 -8.86 -11.85
N GLY A 144 2.97 -7.71 -11.28
CA GLY A 144 3.90 -6.68 -10.80
C GLY A 144 4.51 -5.81 -11.90
N GLU A 145 3.92 -5.79 -13.10
CA GLU A 145 4.37 -4.95 -14.21
C GLU A 145 3.65 -3.61 -14.24
N VAL A 146 4.37 -2.52 -14.50
CA VAL A 146 3.76 -1.20 -14.73
C VAL A 146 3.05 -1.20 -16.08
N VAL A 147 1.72 -1.14 -16.04
CA VAL A 147 0.88 -1.08 -17.26
C VAL A 147 0.41 0.32 -17.60
N LYS A 148 0.47 1.26 -16.64
CA LYS A 148 0.06 2.65 -16.87
C LYS A 148 0.81 3.63 -15.98
N LYS A 149 1.31 4.72 -16.57
CA LYS A 149 1.71 5.96 -15.89
C LYS A 149 0.64 7.02 -16.13
N VAL A 150 0.25 7.72 -15.09
CA VAL A 150 -0.76 8.78 -15.10
C VAL A 150 -0.17 10.01 -14.45
N GLN A 151 -0.03 11.11 -15.19
CA GLN A 151 0.44 12.38 -14.64
C GLN A 151 -0.68 13.41 -14.60
N GLY A 152 -0.71 14.18 -13.52
CA GLY A 152 -1.77 15.14 -13.22
C GLY A 152 -3.08 14.48 -12.82
N LYS A 153 -3.89 15.23 -12.06
CA LYS A 153 -5.18 14.79 -11.53
C LYS A 153 -6.12 14.24 -12.62
N LYS A 154 -6.74 13.09 -12.35
CA LYS A 154 -7.76 12.47 -13.22
C LYS A 154 -9.09 12.27 -12.47
N PRO A 155 -10.21 12.17 -13.19
CA PRO A 155 -11.47 11.76 -12.57
C PRO A 155 -11.43 10.30 -12.14
N ILE A 156 -12.20 9.95 -11.10
CA ILE A 156 -12.26 8.59 -10.55
C ILE A 156 -12.64 7.53 -11.61
N ALA A 157 -13.51 7.88 -12.54
CA ALA A 157 -13.93 6.98 -13.62
C ALA A 157 -12.74 6.53 -14.49
N PHE A 158 -11.78 7.42 -14.72
CA PHE A 158 -10.56 7.09 -15.44
C PHE A 158 -9.74 6.02 -14.69
N PHE A 159 -9.54 6.18 -13.36
CA PHE A 159 -8.82 5.18 -12.58
C PHE A 159 -9.53 3.83 -12.60
N ARG A 160 -10.87 3.79 -12.43
CA ARG A 160 -11.64 2.55 -12.52
C ARG A 160 -11.44 1.82 -13.84
N GLU A 161 -11.49 2.54 -14.95
CA GLU A 161 -11.24 1.98 -16.29
C GLU A 161 -9.83 1.38 -16.40
N GLN A 162 -8.80 2.12 -15.93
CA GLN A 162 -7.43 1.64 -16.02
C GLN A 162 -7.16 0.45 -15.08
N LEU A 163 -7.78 0.40 -13.91
CA LEU A 163 -7.63 -0.74 -12.98
C LEU A 163 -8.29 -2.00 -13.54
N VAL A 164 -9.47 -1.88 -14.17
CA VAL A 164 -10.10 -3.00 -14.89
C VAL A 164 -9.20 -3.49 -16.03
N ALA A 165 -8.59 -2.58 -16.79
CA ALA A 165 -7.64 -2.93 -17.85
C ALA A 165 -6.37 -3.61 -17.31
N ALA A 166 -6.00 -3.35 -16.05
CA ALA A 166 -4.86 -3.97 -15.35
C ALA A 166 -5.18 -5.34 -14.72
N GLY A 167 -6.45 -5.80 -14.79
CA GLY A 167 -6.85 -7.13 -14.31
C GLY A 167 -7.63 -7.13 -12.99
N LEU A 168 -8.26 -6.00 -12.63
CA LEU A 168 -9.17 -5.89 -11.49
C LEU A 168 -10.52 -6.52 -11.79
#